data_67c8d62fed61801816e640bdcfd5a4c0
#
_entry.id   67c8d62fed61801816e640bdcfd5a4c0
#
_cell.length_a   1.000
_cell.length_b   1.000
_cell.length_c   1.000
_cell.angle_alpha   90.00
_cell.angle_beta   90.00
_cell.angle_gamma   90.00
#
_symmetry.space_group_name_H-M   'P 1'
#
loop_
_entity.id
_entity.type
_entity.pdbx_description
1 polymer ?
#
loop_
_entity_poly.entity_id
_entity_poly.type
_entity_poly.pdbx_seq_one_letter_code
_entity_poly.pdbx_strand_id
1 'polypeptide(L)'
;KKGRGKRYIVTAMDAETYGHHIQNWEKLFLAEVYEQLEVRTETYKGIRQKKALADQETSLFEATGASREIEAVTLSRLLDLFPAGEAIEPKASSWSTTSEDIEAGNPYPLWKDKDSTLHRLQWEHLDIAMQICLAAEKAADNDESRHFAGIARGLLDRALHSCQFWWASRRPMWDINLVHMGLLDHWRVIVN
;
A
#
# COMPACT_ATOMS: atom_id res chain seq x y z
N LYS A 1 -13.15 -14.35 -33.16
CA LYS A 1 -11.90 -14.70 -32.45
C LYS A 1 -11.51 -13.50 -31.63
N LYS A 2 -11.88 -13.45 -30.33
CA LYS A 2 -11.38 -12.40 -29.37
C LYS A 2 -9.89 -12.63 -29.19
N GLY A 3 -9.08 -11.61 -29.53
CA GLY A 3 -7.63 -11.64 -29.43
C GLY A 3 -7.17 -12.01 -28.02
N ARG A 4 -6.21 -12.94 -27.93
CA ARG A 4 -5.51 -13.30 -26.69
C ARG A 4 -4.46 -12.21 -26.38
N GLY A 5 -4.91 -11.04 -25.93
CA GLY A 5 -4.01 -9.99 -25.47
C GLY A 5 -3.39 -10.32 -24.10
N LYS A 6 -2.29 -9.67 -23.78
CA LYS A 6 -1.71 -9.67 -22.42
C LYS A 6 -2.77 -9.21 -21.42
N ARG A 7 -2.73 -9.76 -20.22
CA ARG A 7 -3.64 -9.43 -19.11
C ARG A 7 -2.83 -9.23 -17.85
N TYR A 8 -3.33 -8.49 -16.92
CA TYR A 8 -2.73 -8.31 -15.60
C TYR A 8 -3.76 -8.51 -14.49
N ILE A 9 -3.26 -8.81 -13.32
CA ILE A 9 -4.01 -8.82 -12.05
C ILE A 9 -3.21 -7.97 -11.08
N VAL A 10 -3.88 -7.08 -10.37
CA VAL A 10 -3.32 -6.37 -9.22
C VAL A 10 -3.95 -6.97 -7.98
N THR A 11 -3.11 -7.38 -7.03
CA THR A 11 -3.56 -7.82 -5.70
C THR A 11 -3.04 -6.84 -4.68
N ALA A 12 -3.88 -6.50 -3.71
CA ALA A 12 -3.50 -5.67 -2.57
C ALA A 12 -4.05 -6.34 -1.30
N MET A 13 -3.20 -6.46 -0.28
CA MET A 13 -3.53 -7.11 0.97
C MET A 13 -2.72 -6.47 2.09
N ASP A 14 -3.32 -6.35 3.28
CA ASP A 14 -2.61 -5.89 4.46
C ASP A 14 -1.47 -6.84 4.80
N ALA A 15 -0.28 -6.28 5.04
CA ALA A 15 0.92 -7.05 5.37
C ALA A 15 0.72 -7.89 6.64
N GLU A 16 -0.12 -7.42 7.56
CA GLU A 16 -0.50 -8.12 8.79
C GLU A 16 -1.20 -9.47 8.54
N THR A 17 -1.78 -9.66 7.37
CA THR A 17 -2.35 -10.96 6.97
C THR A 17 -1.29 -12.06 6.98
N TYR A 18 -0.03 -11.69 6.66
CA TYR A 18 1.08 -12.62 6.55
C TYR A 18 1.84 -12.73 7.88
N GLY A 19 1.32 -13.53 8.80
CA GLY A 19 1.98 -13.88 10.06
C GLY A 19 1.28 -13.36 11.31
N HIS A 20 0.56 -12.22 11.25
CA HIS A 20 -0.21 -11.70 12.38
C HIS A 20 -1.65 -12.23 12.39
N HIS A 21 -2.42 -11.99 11.34
CA HIS A 21 -3.80 -12.48 11.26
C HIS A 21 -3.86 -14.00 11.00
N ILE A 22 -2.98 -14.50 10.15
CA ILE A 22 -2.88 -15.93 9.82
C ILE A 22 -1.45 -16.38 10.09
N GLN A 23 -1.26 -17.14 11.15
CA GLN A 23 0.08 -17.60 11.55
C GLN A 23 0.77 -18.40 10.44
N ASN A 24 2.03 -18.10 10.22
CA ASN A 24 2.90 -18.69 9.20
C ASN A 24 2.43 -18.49 7.74
N TRP A 25 1.47 -17.60 7.48
CA TRP A 25 0.96 -17.35 6.12
C TRP A 25 2.03 -16.78 5.20
N GLU A 26 3.02 -16.08 5.76
CA GLU A 26 4.21 -15.62 5.05
C GLU A 26 5.05 -16.79 4.49
N LYS A 27 5.03 -17.95 5.15
CA LYS A 27 5.76 -19.16 4.74
C LYS A 27 4.89 -20.11 3.93
N LEU A 28 3.65 -20.33 4.38
CA LEU A 28 2.74 -21.33 3.79
C LEU A 28 2.10 -20.86 2.48
N PHE A 29 1.97 -19.55 2.30
CA PHE A 29 1.33 -18.99 1.11
C PHE A 29 2.26 -18.06 0.34
N LEU A 30 2.78 -17.00 0.97
CA LEU A 30 3.54 -15.97 0.24
C LEU A 30 4.85 -16.52 -0.32
N ALA A 31 5.61 -17.27 0.48
CA ALA A 31 6.84 -17.90 0.02
C ALA A 31 6.56 -18.87 -1.13
N GLU A 32 5.52 -19.69 -1.02
CA GLU A 32 5.11 -20.63 -2.07
C GLU A 32 4.74 -19.90 -3.37
N VAL A 33 4.02 -18.77 -3.28
CA VAL A 33 3.69 -17.95 -4.46
C VAL A 33 4.96 -17.46 -5.16
N TYR A 34 5.94 -16.95 -4.40
CA TYR A 34 7.20 -16.48 -4.99
C TYR A 34 8.03 -17.62 -5.56
N GLU A 35 8.11 -18.75 -4.88
CA GLU A 35 8.82 -19.95 -5.36
C GLU A 35 8.21 -20.44 -6.70
N GLN A 36 6.89 -20.52 -6.78
CA GLN A 36 6.21 -20.92 -8.02
C GLN A 36 6.43 -19.93 -9.18
N LEU A 37 6.50 -18.64 -8.87
CA LEU A 37 6.81 -17.61 -9.88
C LEU A 37 8.26 -17.72 -10.35
N GLU A 38 9.21 -17.98 -9.44
CA GLU A 38 10.63 -18.12 -9.76
C GLU A 38 10.91 -19.37 -10.59
N VAL A 39 10.38 -20.53 -10.19
CA VAL A 39 10.50 -21.80 -10.93
C VAL A 39 9.98 -21.65 -12.36
N ARG A 40 8.83 -21.00 -12.54
CA ARG A 40 8.26 -20.77 -13.87
C ARG A 40 9.15 -19.85 -14.71
N THR A 41 9.70 -18.81 -14.08
CA THR A 41 10.62 -17.86 -14.76
C THR A 41 11.89 -18.55 -15.22
N GLU A 42 12.49 -19.40 -14.41
CA GLU A 42 13.69 -20.16 -14.76
C GLU A 42 13.42 -21.20 -15.88
N THR A 43 12.31 -21.92 -15.79
CA THR A 43 11.87 -22.84 -16.84
C THR A 43 11.72 -22.13 -18.19
N TYR A 44 11.11 -20.94 -18.17
CA TYR A 44 10.92 -20.13 -19.38
C TYR A 44 12.25 -19.63 -19.96
N LYS A 45 13.16 -19.13 -19.12
CA LYS A 45 14.51 -18.74 -19.56
C LYS A 45 15.26 -19.92 -20.20
N GLY A 46 15.16 -21.11 -19.60
CA GLY A 46 15.75 -22.32 -20.14
C GLY A 46 15.17 -22.73 -21.52
N ILE A 47 13.86 -22.63 -21.70
CA ILE A 47 13.18 -22.89 -22.97
C ILE A 47 13.60 -21.87 -24.03
N ARG A 48 13.70 -20.59 -23.68
CA ARG A 48 14.07 -19.50 -24.60
C ARG A 48 15.53 -19.64 -25.05
N GLN A 49 16.43 -20.05 -24.18
CA GLN A 49 17.82 -20.34 -24.53
C GLN A 49 17.92 -21.55 -25.45
N LYS A 50 17.18 -22.63 -25.19
CA LYS A 50 17.13 -23.81 -26.08
C LYS A 50 16.52 -23.48 -27.45
N LYS A 51 15.52 -22.62 -27.52
CA LYS A 51 14.91 -22.17 -28.78
C LYS A 51 15.85 -21.30 -29.61
N ALA A 52 16.66 -20.44 -28.95
CA ALA A 52 17.68 -19.64 -29.65
C ALA A 52 18.80 -20.49 -30.22
N LEU A 53 19.03 -21.69 -29.67
CA LEU A 53 20.00 -22.68 -30.17
C LEU A 53 19.41 -23.67 -31.20
N ALA A 54 18.08 -23.75 -31.29
CA ALA A 54 17.35 -24.70 -32.16
C ALA A 54 16.49 -23.97 -33.21
N ASP A 55 17.13 -23.12 -34.02
CA ASP A 55 16.43 -22.40 -35.12
C ASP A 55 15.97 -23.30 -36.27
N GLN A 56 15.69 -24.60 -36.01
CA GLN A 56 15.28 -25.53 -37.04
C GLN A 56 14.08 -26.47 -36.76
N GLU A 57 13.34 -26.35 -35.63
CA GLU A 57 12.13 -27.17 -35.49
C GLU A 57 10.95 -26.39 -34.90
N THR A 58 10.08 -25.97 -35.77
CA THR A 58 8.70 -25.58 -35.52
C THR A 58 7.93 -26.75 -34.89
N SER A 59 7.13 -26.47 -33.82
CA SER A 59 6.04 -27.37 -33.41
C SER A 59 6.08 -28.04 -32.03
N LEU A 60 6.94 -27.64 -31.08
CA LEU A 60 6.77 -28.16 -29.72
C LEU A 60 5.81 -27.31 -28.84
N PHE A 61 5.40 -26.15 -29.32
CA PHE A 61 4.54 -25.22 -28.59
C PHE A 61 3.05 -25.53 -28.66
N GLU A 62 2.61 -26.38 -29.59
CA GLU A 62 1.20 -26.75 -29.71
C GLU A 62 0.81 -28.00 -28.90
N ALA A 63 1.76 -28.82 -28.50
CA ALA A 63 1.49 -30.11 -27.86
C ALA A 63 1.52 -30.06 -26.30
N THR A 64 2.16 -29.08 -25.70
CA THR A 64 2.09 -28.87 -24.26
C THR A 64 1.14 -27.71 -24.01
N GLY A 65 -0.03 -27.96 -23.47
CA GLY A 65 -1.04 -26.92 -23.15
C GLY A 65 -0.37 -25.72 -22.47
N ALA A 66 0.04 -24.72 -23.27
CA ALA A 66 0.95 -23.67 -22.91
C ALA A 66 0.52 -23.04 -21.59
N SER A 67 1.27 -23.31 -20.53
CA SER A 67 1.13 -22.56 -19.28
C SER A 67 1.39 -21.10 -19.65
N ARG A 68 0.36 -20.26 -19.54
CA ARG A 68 0.51 -18.82 -19.80
C ARG A 68 1.57 -18.30 -18.88
N GLU A 69 2.57 -17.64 -19.44
CA GLU A 69 3.62 -16.98 -18.68
C GLU A 69 3.00 -15.98 -17.70
N ILE A 70 3.31 -16.13 -16.44
CA ILE A 70 2.94 -15.17 -15.38
C ILE A 70 4.23 -14.52 -14.94
N GLU A 71 4.29 -13.22 -15.02
CA GLU A 71 5.42 -12.40 -14.57
C GLU A 71 4.97 -11.50 -13.43
N ALA A 72 5.72 -11.51 -12.32
CA ALA A 72 5.53 -10.55 -11.25
C ALA A 72 6.23 -9.24 -11.63
N VAL A 73 5.50 -8.15 -11.59
CA VAL A 73 6.02 -6.81 -11.94
C VAL A 73 5.66 -5.79 -10.88
N THR A 74 6.45 -4.74 -10.76
CA THR A 74 6.08 -3.57 -9.95
C THR A 74 4.93 -2.80 -10.62
N LEU A 75 4.18 -2.02 -9.83
CA LEU A 75 3.11 -1.16 -10.38
C LEU A 75 3.66 -0.17 -11.41
N SER A 76 4.85 0.39 -11.19
CA SER A 76 5.50 1.28 -12.17
C SER A 76 5.75 0.57 -13.49
N ARG A 77 6.26 -0.68 -13.45
CA ARG A 77 6.50 -1.48 -14.66
C ARG A 77 5.20 -1.86 -15.36
N LEU A 78 4.11 -2.04 -14.60
CA LEU A 78 2.79 -2.32 -15.17
C LEU A 78 2.31 -1.19 -16.07
N LEU A 79 2.56 0.08 -15.68
CA LEU A 79 2.20 1.26 -16.49
C LEU A 79 2.96 1.34 -17.82
N ASP A 80 4.20 0.82 -17.87
CA ASP A 80 4.97 0.72 -19.12
C ASP A 80 4.41 -0.39 -20.04
N LEU A 81 3.91 -1.49 -19.47
CA LEU A 81 3.42 -2.65 -20.21
C LEU A 81 2.00 -2.49 -20.73
N PHE A 82 1.20 -1.70 -20.02
CA PHE A 82 -0.21 -1.46 -20.32
C PHE A 82 -0.44 0.05 -20.34
N PRO A 83 -0.78 0.63 -21.50
CA PRO A 83 -1.07 2.05 -21.60
C PRO A 83 -2.27 2.41 -20.72
N ALA A 84 -2.30 3.67 -20.26
CA ALA A 84 -3.43 4.21 -19.54
C ALA A 84 -4.72 4.03 -20.35
N GLY A 85 -5.73 3.54 -19.68
CA GLY A 85 -7.07 3.36 -20.25
C GLY A 85 -7.95 4.59 -19.99
N GLU A 86 -9.22 4.33 -19.76
CA GLU A 86 -10.18 5.36 -19.39
C GLU A 86 -9.88 5.92 -17.99
N ALA A 87 -9.92 7.24 -17.85
CA ALA A 87 -9.81 7.89 -16.55
C ALA A 87 -11.08 7.65 -15.74
N ILE A 88 -10.90 7.24 -14.50
CA ILE A 88 -12.00 7.05 -13.55
C ILE A 88 -11.83 7.99 -12.37
N GLU A 89 -12.94 8.46 -11.81
CA GLU A 89 -12.96 9.20 -10.55
C GLU A 89 -13.40 8.24 -9.43
N PRO A 90 -12.49 7.83 -8.54
CA PRO A 90 -12.84 6.92 -7.46
C PRO A 90 -13.76 7.61 -6.46
N LYS A 91 -14.78 6.90 -6.00
CA LYS A 91 -15.63 7.39 -4.91
C LYS A 91 -14.84 7.45 -3.60
N ALA A 92 -15.04 8.52 -2.84
CA ALA A 92 -14.52 8.63 -1.48
C ALA A 92 -15.03 7.46 -0.64
N SER A 93 -14.12 6.59 -0.21
CA SER A 93 -14.43 5.39 0.58
C SER A 93 -13.16 4.76 1.14
N SER A 94 -13.33 3.82 2.04
CA SER A 94 -12.28 2.95 2.56
C SER A 94 -12.72 1.48 2.43
N TRP A 95 -11.81 0.55 2.75
CA TRP A 95 -12.13 -0.88 2.72
C TRP A 95 -13.28 -1.28 3.68
N SER A 96 -13.52 -0.49 4.73
CA SER A 96 -14.57 -0.75 5.73
C SER A 96 -15.86 0.05 5.50
N THR A 97 -15.91 0.85 4.45
CA THR A 97 -17.05 1.74 4.18
C THR A 97 -18.22 0.95 3.63
N THR A 98 -19.37 1.06 4.26
CA THR A 98 -20.63 0.43 3.82
C THR A 98 -21.43 1.35 2.92
N SER A 99 -22.49 0.82 2.29
CA SER A 99 -23.43 1.63 1.50
C SER A 99 -24.11 2.68 2.37
N GLU A 100 -24.48 2.31 3.59
CA GLU A 100 -25.13 3.19 4.57
C GLU A 100 -24.20 4.34 4.98
N ASP A 101 -22.89 4.07 5.13
CA ASP A 101 -21.90 5.12 5.42
C ASP A 101 -21.81 6.13 4.27
N ILE A 102 -21.85 5.67 3.03
CA ILE A 102 -21.85 6.53 1.84
C ILE A 102 -23.13 7.39 1.80
N GLU A 103 -24.30 6.78 1.99
CA GLU A 103 -25.59 7.48 2.02
C GLU A 103 -25.65 8.51 3.15
N ALA A 104 -25.04 8.21 4.29
CA ALA A 104 -24.93 9.14 5.42
C ALA A 104 -23.88 10.25 5.20
N GLY A 105 -23.14 10.24 4.10
CA GLY A 105 -22.04 11.19 3.85
C GLY A 105 -20.88 11.04 4.81
N ASN A 106 -20.58 9.80 5.25
CA ASN A 106 -19.50 9.45 6.16
C ASN A 106 -18.56 8.41 5.52
N PRO A 107 -17.81 8.77 4.46
CA PRO A 107 -17.03 7.81 3.67
C PRO A 107 -15.84 7.18 4.39
N TYR A 108 -15.42 7.73 5.53
CA TYR A 108 -14.26 7.26 6.30
C TYR A 108 -14.58 7.06 7.78
N PRO A 109 -15.56 6.20 8.15
CA PRO A 109 -16.09 6.13 9.51
C PRO A 109 -15.07 5.69 10.56
N LEU A 110 -14.04 4.92 10.16
CA LEU A 110 -13.00 4.46 11.08
C LEU A 110 -11.84 5.45 11.26
N TRP A 111 -11.68 6.41 10.35
CA TRP A 111 -10.53 7.33 10.35
C TRP A 111 -10.91 8.80 10.45
N LYS A 112 -12.06 9.18 9.94
CA LYS A 112 -12.54 10.56 9.91
C LYS A 112 -14.06 10.59 10.00
N ASP A 113 -14.60 9.96 11.05
CA ASP A 113 -16.04 9.99 11.33
C ASP A 113 -16.48 11.43 11.58
N LYS A 114 -17.44 11.89 10.78
CA LYS A 114 -17.96 13.26 10.86
C LYS A 114 -18.60 13.61 12.20
N ASP A 115 -19.10 12.61 12.91
CA ASP A 115 -19.80 12.75 14.20
C ASP A 115 -18.86 12.51 15.40
N SER A 116 -17.60 12.12 15.15
CA SER A 116 -16.61 11.88 16.20
C SER A 116 -15.82 13.13 16.53
N THR A 117 -16.11 13.72 17.69
CA THR A 117 -15.31 14.84 18.23
C THR A 117 -13.85 14.42 18.43
N LEU A 118 -13.59 13.17 18.81
CA LEU A 118 -12.23 12.69 19.01
C LEU A 118 -11.44 12.64 17.70
N HIS A 119 -12.02 12.07 16.63
CA HIS A 119 -11.36 12.10 15.31
C HIS A 119 -11.07 13.53 14.87
N ARG A 120 -12.01 14.45 15.05
CA ARG A 120 -11.79 15.86 14.71
C ARG A 120 -10.60 16.45 15.45
N LEU A 121 -10.49 16.22 16.76
CA LEU A 121 -9.36 16.70 17.58
C LEU A 121 -8.03 16.03 17.18
N GLN A 122 -8.03 14.74 16.86
CA GLN A 122 -6.83 14.05 16.38
C GLN A 122 -6.34 14.63 15.05
N TRP A 123 -7.25 14.89 14.11
CA TRP A 123 -6.91 15.52 12.83
C TRP A 123 -6.41 16.94 13.00
N GLU A 124 -7.03 17.75 13.85
CA GLU A 124 -6.57 19.11 14.16
C GLU A 124 -5.15 19.09 14.78
N HIS A 125 -4.88 18.15 15.68
CA HIS A 125 -3.57 17.99 16.30
C HIS A 125 -2.50 17.54 15.31
N LEU A 126 -2.83 16.60 14.42
CA LEU A 126 -1.94 16.19 13.34
C LEU A 126 -1.65 17.34 12.38
N ASP A 127 -2.67 18.09 12.00
CA ASP A 127 -2.53 19.24 11.08
C ASP A 127 -1.58 20.30 11.66
N ILE A 128 -1.67 20.60 12.95
CA ILE A 128 -0.72 21.48 13.65
C ILE A 128 0.70 20.93 13.56
N ALA A 129 0.91 19.64 13.83
CA ALA A 129 2.22 19.01 13.75
C ALA A 129 2.80 19.10 12.34
N MET A 130 1.98 18.84 11.32
CA MET A 130 2.36 18.97 9.91
C MET A 130 2.75 20.40 9.55
N GLN A 131 1.95 21.39 9.93
CA GLN A 131 2.19 22.80 9.64
C GLN A 131 3.48 23.29 10.30
N ILE A 132 3.74 22.93 11.55
CA ILE A 132 4.96 23.28 12.27
C ILE A 132 6.19 22.66 11.60
N CYS A 133 6.15 21.37 11.29
CA CYS A 133 7.25 20.69 10.59
C CYS A 133 7.55 21.34 9.24
N LEU A 134 6.54 21.59 8.41
CA LEU A 134 6.70 22.25 7.10
C LEU A 134 7.23 23.68 7.24
N ALA A 135 6.81 24.42 8.26
CA ALA A 135 7.31 25.75 8.52
C ALA A 135 8.78 25.73 8.96
N ALA A 136 9.17 24.76 9.80
CA ALA A 136 10.55 24.57 10.23
C ALA A 136 11.47 24.21 9.04
N GLU A 137 11.05 23.29 8.17
CA GLU A 137 11.79 22.94 6.95
C GLU A 137 12.00 24.17 6.03
N LYS A 138 10.96 24.98 5.86
CA LYS A 138 11.01 26.17 5.02
C LYS A 138 11.89 27.27 5.59
N ALA A 139 11.95 27.38 6.94
CA ALA A 139 12.73 28.40 7.63
C ALA A 139 14.20 28.00 7.85
N ALA A 140 14.56 26.72 7.64
CA ALA A 140 15.90 26.20 7.89
C ALA A 140 16.93 26.80 6.91
N ASP A 141 17.77 27.70 7.38
CA ASP A 141 18.74 28.47 6.60
C ASP A 141 20.21 28.08 6.86
N ASN A 142 20.49 27.35 7.94
CA ASN A 142 21.81 26.88 8.34
C ASN A 142 21.80 25.37 8.66
N ASP A 143 22.99 24.78 8.92
CA ASP A 143 23.14 23.34 9.11
C ASP A 143 22.45 22.86 10.40
N GLU A 144 22.46 23.66 11.45
CA GLU A 144 21.81 23.32 12.72
C GLU A 144 20.27 23.29 12.55
N SER A 145 19.68 24.32 11.96
CA SER A 145 18.25 24.38 11.71
C SER A 145 17.78 23.29 10.74
N ARG A 146 18.57 22.95 9.70
CA ARG A 146 18.30 21.83 8.81
C ARG A 146 18.35 20.49 9.54
N HIS A 147 19.28 20.31 10.47
CA HIS A 147 19.37 19.11 11.28
C HIS A 147 18.11 18.89 12.13
N PHE A 148 17.65 19.92 12.86
CA PHE A 148 16.44 19.81 13.67
C PHE A 148 15.17 19.65 12.82
N ALA A 149 15.04 20.36 11.71
CA ALA A 149 13.94 20.17 10.77
C ALA A 149 13.91 18.72 10.21
N GLY A 150 15.08 18.12 9.96
CA GLY A 150 15.20 16.73 9.56
C GLY A 150 14.75 15.74 10.65
N ILE A 151 15.05 16.02 11.91
CA ILE A 151 14.56 15.22 13.04
C ILE A 151 13.03 15.33 13.13
N ALA A 152 12.48 16.54 13.08
CA ALA A 152 11.03 16.75 13.11
C ALA A 152 10.32 16.05 11.96
N ARG A 153 10.89 16.07 10.74
CA ARG A 153 10.39 15.34 9.57
C ARG A 153 10.37 13.83 9.82
N GLY A 154 11.45 13.25 10.31
CA GLY A 154 11.51 11.82 10.62
C GLY A 154 10.53 11.38 11.73
N LEU A 155 10.21 12.28 12.66
CA LEU A 155 9.16 12.08 13.66
C LEU A 155 7.78 12.17 13.02
N LEU A 156 7.54 13.16 12.16
CA LEU A 156 6.28 13.32 11.45
C LEU A 156 5.97 12.11 10.56
N ASP A 157 6.93 11.63 9.78
CA ASP A 157 6.74 10.49 8.89
C ASP A 157 6.28 9.24 9.66
N ARG A 158 6.75 9.04 10.89
CA ARG A 158 6.27 7.99 11.79
C ARG A 158 4.88 8.29 12.37
N ALA A 159 4.61 9.54 12.71
CA ALA A 159 3.34 9.97 13.29
C ALA A 159 2.16 9.96 12.30
N LEU A 160 2.44 9.89 10.99
CA LEU A 160 1.42 9.87 9.93
C LEU A 160 0.70 8.52 9.78
N HIS A 161 1.01 7.50 10.60
CA HIS A 161 0.32 6.22 10.52
C HIS A 161 -1.19 6.37 10.81
N SER A 162 -2.01 5.72 10.04
CA SER A 162 -3.47 5.86 10.12
C SER A 162 -4.13 5.11 11.28
N CYS A 163 -3.42 4.15 11.89
CA CYS A 163 -3.97 3.27 12.94
C CYS A 163 -4.49 4.04 14.16
N GLN A 164 -3.87 5.16 14.52
CA GLN A 164 -4.29 5.99 15.65
C GLN A 164 -5.76 6.45 15.59
N PHE A 165 -6.27 6.72 14.40
CA PHE A 165 -7.69 7.09 14.21
C PHE A 165 -8.59 5.87 14.36
N TRP A 166 -8.18 4.74 13.79
CA TRP A 166 -8.92 3.49 13.90
C TRP A 166 -9.05 3.03 15.35
N TRP A 167 -8.00 3.18 16.17
CA TRP A 167 -8.05 2.86 17.60
C TRP A 167 -9.05 3.73 18.39
N ALA A 168 -9.45 4.88 17.84
CA ALA A 168 -10.42 5.79 18.41
C ALA A 168 -11.83 5.66 17.81
N SER A 169 -12.01 4.77 16.83
CA SER A 169 -13.24 4.72 16.01
C SER A 169 -14.48 4.26 16.77
N ARG A 170 -14.32 3.47 17.85
CA ARG A 170 -15.39 2.73 18.54
C ARG A 170 -16.14 1.74 17.62
N ARG A 171 -15.59 1.48 16.42
CA ARG A 171 -16.17 0.64 15.38
C ARG A 171 -15.07 0.01 14.53
N PRO A 172 -14.54 -1.11 14.87
CA PRO A 172 -14.83 -2.04 15.98
C PRO A 172 -13.98 -1.82 17.24
N MET A 173 -13.06 -0.85 17.26
CA MET A 173 -12.02 -0.76 18.28
C MET A 173 -12.10 0.53 19.10
N TRP A 174 -11.71 0.41 20.35
CA TRP A 174 -11.45 1.51 21.25
C TRP A 174 -10.32 1.16 22.21
N ASP A 175 -9.20 1.88 22.11
CA ASP A 175 -8.10 1.77 23.07
C ASP A 175 -7.49 3.14 23.37
N ILE A 176 -7.76 3.63 24.57
CA ILE A 176 -7.33 4.96 25.00
C ILE A 176 -5.81 5.09 25.07
N ASN A 177 -5.08 4.02 25.42
CA ASN A 177 -3.62 4.07 25.52
C ASN A 177 -2.99 4.22 24.14
N LEU A 178 -3.52 3.48 23.13
CA LEU A 178 -3.06 3.60 21.75
C LEU A 178 -3.40 4.97 21.16
N VAL A 179 -4.58 5.53 21.47
CA VAL A 179 -4.94 6.91 21.11
C VAL A 179 -3.96 7.92 21.69
N HIS A 180 -3.62 7.79 22.98
CA HIS A 180 -2.62 8.65 23.64
C HIS A 180 -1.24 8.51 22.99
N MET A 181 -0.83 7.29 22.60
CA MET A 181 0.45 7.09 21.90
C MET A 181 0.48 7.86 20.58
N GLY A 182 -0.57 7.79 19.77
CA GLY A 182 -0.68 8.56 18.53
C GLY A 182 -0.58 10.09 18.76
N LEU A 183 -1.26 10.60 19.78
CA LEU A 183 -1.18 12.02 20.13
C LEU A 183 0.21 12.43 20.63
N LEU A 184 0.90 11.55 21.38
CA LEU A 184 2.29 11.78 21.81
C LEU A 184 3.25 11.81 20.62
N ASP A 185 3.02 11.02 19.60
CA ASP A 185 3.85 11.06 18.38
C ASP A 185 3.69 12.40 17.65
N HIS A 186 2.48 12.94 17.53
CA HIS A 186 2.26 14.30 17.02
C HIS A 186 2.95 15.35 17.90
N TRP A 187 2.84 15.21 19.23
CA TRP A 187 3.46 16.15 20.18
C TRP A 187 4.98 16.18 20.03
N ARG A 188 5.61 15.03 19.83
CA ARG A 188 7.07 14.94 19.60
C ARG A 188 7.51 15.72 18.37
N VAL A 189 6.70 15.78 17.33
CA VAL A 189 6.98 16.62 16.16
C VAL A 189 6.94 18.09 16.51
N ILE A 190 5.97 18.51 17.33
CA ILE A 190 5.73 19.91 17.68
C ILE A 190 6.85 20.49 18.55
N VAL A 191 7.46 19.67 19.44
CA VAL A 191 8.44 20.14 20.43
C VAL A 191 9.90 19.99 19.99
N ASN A 192 10.17 19.35 18.85
CA ASN A 192 11.51 19.21 18.28
C ASN A 192 11.72 20.09 17.05
#